data_94207c3ff228bcb89830a7c8eadeed6d
#
_entry.id   94207c3ff228bcb89830a7c8eadeed6d
#
_cell.length_a   1.000
_cell.length_b   1.000
_cell.length_c   1.000
_cell.angle_alpha   90.00
_cell.angle_beta   90.00
_cell.angle_gamma   90.00
#
_symmetry.space_group_name_H-M   'P 1'
#
loop_
_entity.id
_entity.type
_entity.pdbx_description
1 polymer ?
#
loop_
_entity_poly.entity_id
_entity_poly.type
_entity_poly.pdbx_seq_one_letter_code
_entity_poly.pdbx_strand_id
1 'polypeptide(L)'
;MTVFEKHASLIMLLEKYGFSLVGENLNGERVYLKDRRNLDFSDPCKAFPFLSDRVDHAGCIAIDMGYHDTMFASSELAKTLQERVDRSVANGLKKVYIGSPYSLAFQVGDPVFIYRKFTGTQGRPGYKSCITSYCLVTRIERIKTRGRELMSYEQYRRIIGNKSVFTDQELLEKYIISDDLTLIELLYYGFFGAGNNVNWVWLKNNDCWPGTHPLNFRYSREQFDRILQEGNVNVENVIVD
;
A
#
# COMPACT_ATOMS: atom_id res chain seq x y z
N MET A 1 -7.87 8.30 -22.33
CA MET A 1 -9.13 7.59 -22.02
C MET A 1 -10.29 8.44 -22.50
N THR A 2 -11.35 7.83 -23.07
CA THR A 2 -12.55 8.54 -23.49
C THR A 2 -13.75 8.13 -22.64
N VAL A 3 -14.64 9.07 -22.36
CA VAL A 3 -15.82 8.85 -21.52
C VAL A 3 -16.95 9.80 -21.91
N PHE A 4 -18.19 9.30 -21.96
CA PHE A 4 -19.36 10.17 -22.17
C PHE A 4 -19.66 10.99 -20.91
N GLU A 5 -20.14 12.21 -21.09
CA GLU A 5 -20.50 13.14 -20.01
C GLU A 5 -21.46 12.53 -18.97
N LYS A 6 -22.38 11.67 -19.40
CA LYS A 6 -23.33 10.98 -18.51
C LYS A 6 -22.68 10.10 -17.43
N HIS A 7 -21.40 9.73 -17.58
CA HIS A 7 -20.67 8.90 -16.62
C HIS A 7 -19.91 9.77 -15.58
N ALA A 8 -20.65 10.64 -14.90
CA ALA A 8 -20.07 11.60 -13.93
C ALA A 8 -19.16 10.95 -12.87
N SER A 9 -19.53 9.78 -12.34
CA SER A 9 -18.72 9.08 -11.33
C SER A 9 -17.35 8.65 -11.88
N LEU A 10 -17.28 8.22 -13.15
CA LEU A 10 -16.01 7.87 -13.80
C LEU A 10 -15.17 9.11 -14.07
N ILE A 11 -15.80 10.22 -14.47
CA ILE A 11 -15.13 11.51 -14.67
C ILE A 11 -14.48 11.97 -13.36
N MET A 12 -15.24 12.00 -12.27
CA MET A 12 -14.70 12.34 -10.95
C MET A 12 -13.54 11.42 -10.52
N LEU A 13 -13.60 10.13 -10.87
CA LEU A 13 -12.52 9.20 -10.59
C LEU A 13 -11.26 9.54 -11.39
N LEU A 14 -11.42 9.83 -12.69
CA LEU A 14 -10.30 10.22 -13.56
C LEU A 14 -9.62 11.49 -13.06
N GLU A 15 -10.39 12.54 -12.76
CA GLU A 15 -9.87 13.80 -12.23
C GLU A 15 -9.17 13.63 -10.89
N LYS A 16 -9.75 12.82 -9.99
CA LYS A 16 -9.11 12.45 -8.72
C LYS A 16 -7.74 11.80 -8.91
N TYR A 17 -7.57 11.00 -9.97
CA TYR A 17 -6.30 10.35 -10.28
C TYR A 17 -5.44 11.13 -11.29
N GLY A 18 -5.66 12.45 -11.42
CA GLY A 18 -4.80 13.37 -12.14
C GLY A 18 -4.95 13.33 -13.66
N PHE A 19 -6.06 12.79 -14.18
CA PHE A 19 -6.40 12.93 -15.58
C PHE A 19 -7.07 14.29 -15.81
N SER A 20 -6.68 14.98 -16.87
CA SER A 20 -7.25 16.27 -17.29
C SER A 20 -8.03 16.13 -18.60
N LEU A 21 -9.13 16.87 -18.71
CA LEU A 21 -9.89 16.98 -19.95
C LEU A 21 -9.03 17.73 -20.99
N VAL A 22 -8.83 17.10 -22.14
CA VAL A 22 -8.04 17.70 -23.25
C VAL A 22 -8.88 17.99 -24.50
N GLY A 23 -10.11 17.51 -24.57
CA GLY A 23 -11.01 17.76 -25.67
C GLY A 23 -12.18 16.79 -25.74
N GLU A 24 -12.87 16.80 -26.88
CA GLU A 24 -13.97 15.91 -27.21
C GLU A 24 -13.70 15.27 -28.59
N ASN A 25 -14.01 14.00 -28.73
CA ASN A 25 -13.87 13.29 -30.01
C ASN A 25 -15.12 13.44 -30.88
N LEU A 26 -15.05 12.94 -32.09
CA LEU A 26 -16.14 13.04 -33.08
C LEU A 26 -17.42 12.31 -32.65
N ASN A 27 -17.35 11.41 -31.65
CA ASN A 27 -18.47 10.67 -31.11
C ASN A 27 -19.11 11.36 -29.90
N GLY A 28 -18.71 12.56 -29.53
CA GLY A 28 -19.18 13.28 -28.35
C GLY A 28 -18.66 12.72 -27.03
N GLU A 29 -17.54 11.98 -27.06
CA GLU A 29 -16.87 11.52 -25.84
C GLU A 29 -15.80 12.51 -25.40
N ARG A 30 -15.77 12.83 -24.13
CA ARG A 30 -14.71 13.62 -23.50
C ARG A 30 -13.42 12.81 -23.46
N VAL A 31 -12.31 13.42 -23.88
CA VAL A 31 -10.97 12.81 -23.91
C VAL A 31 -10.19 13.27 -22.69
N TYR A 32 -9.79 12.34 -21.84
CA TYR A 32 -8.99 12.58 -20.66
C TYR A 32 -7.57 12.04 -20.85
N LEU A 33 -6.58 12.85 -20.54
CA LEU A 33 -5.14 12.52 -20.59
C LEU A 33 -4.51 12.74 -19.23
N LYS A 34 -3.58 11.86 -18.87
CA LYS A 34 -2.63 12.07 -17.78
C LYS A 34 -1.24 12.21 -18.39
N ASP A 35 -0.65 13.40 -18.30
CA ASP A 35 0.70 13.65 -18.81
C ASP A 35 1.74 13.28 -17.73
N ARG A 36 2.58 12.30 -18.05
CA ARG A 36 3.65 11.83 -17.19
C ARG A 36 4.70 12.91 -16.89
N ARG A 37 4.84 13.89 -17.76
CA ARG A 37 5.81 14.99 -17.61
C ARG A 37 5.30 16.15 -16.75
N ASN A 38 4.03 16.10 -16.35
CA ASN A 38 3.40 17.16 -15.55
C ASN A 38 2.52 16.55 -14.47
N LEU A 39 3.16 15.89 -13.51
CA LEU A 39 2.50 15.21 -12.41
C LEU A 39 2.47 16.08 -11.17
N ASP A 40 1.34 16.08 -10.46
CA ASP A 40 1.18 16.75 -9.17
C ASP A 40 1.53 15.78 -8.03
N PHE A 41 2.79 15.79 -7.61
CA PHE A 41 3.27 14.97 -6.50
C PHE A 41 2.84 15.50 -5.11
N SER A 42 2.23 16.69 -5.03
CA SER A 42 1.66 17.18 -3.77
C SER A 42 0.41 16.40 -3.35
N ASP A 43 -0.28 15.77 -4.31
CA ASP A 43 -1.40 14.86 -4.09
C ASP A 43 -1.04 13.45 -4.58
N PRO A 44 -0.82 12.48 -3.67
CA PRO A 44 -0.49 11.12 -4.01
C PRO A 44 -1.48 10.44 -4.98
N CYS A 45 -2.76 10.79 -4.90
CA CYS A 45 -3.76 10.24 -5.82
C CYS A 45 -3.57 10.80 -7.22
N LYS A 46 -3.25 12.08 -7.35
CA LYS A 46 -3.01 12.70 -8.66
C LYS A 46 -1.73 12.20 -9.32
N ALA A 47 -0.69 11.94 -8.55
CA ALA A 47 0.55 11.36 -9.08
C ALA A 47 0.41 9.87 -9.43
N PHE A 48 -0.47 9.11 -8.76
CA PHE A 48 -0.63 7.66 -8.95
C PHE A 48 -0.73 7.25 -10.45
N PRO A 49 0.00 6.22 -10.94
CA PRO A 49 0.84 5.28 -10.20
C PRO A 49 2.33 5.64 -10.17
N PHE A 50 2.69 6.90 -10.30
CA PHE A 50 4.07 7.33 -10.37
C PHE A 50 4.59 7.84 -9.02
N LEU A 51 5.86 7.56 -8.74
CA LEU A 51 6.62 8.08 -7.62
C LEU A 51 7.54 9.19 -8.12
N SER A 52 7.75 10.23 -7.31
CA SER A 52 8.72 11.29 -7.62
C SER A 52 10.15 10.73 -7.57
N ASP A 53 11.02 11.23 -8.44
CA ASP A 53 12.47 10.99 -8.40
C ASP A 53 13.12 11.47 -7.08
N ARG A 54 12.47 12.42 -6.39
CA ARG A 54 12.89 12.95 -5.08
C ARG A 54 12.74 11.96 -3.92
N VAL A 55 12.18 10.77 -4.17
CA VAL A 55 12.15 9.70 -3.16
C VAL A 55 13.59 9.26 -2.86
N ASP A 56 14.04 9.51 -1.65
CA ASP A 56 15.41 9.20 -1.18
C ASP A 56 15.46 7.96 -0.28
N HIS A 57 14.29 7.49 0.19
CA HIS A 57 14.19 6.32 1.06
C HIS A 57 12.79 5.67 0.96
N ALA A 58 12.68 4.47 1.49
CA ALA A 58 11.43 3.74 1.64
C ALA A 58 11.32 3.04 2.98
N GLY A 59 10.09 2.82 3.43
CA GLY A 59 9.80 2.02 4.61
C GLY A 59 9.43 0.57 4.31
N CYS A 60 9.04 -0.16 5.36
CA CYS A 60 8.52 -1.52 5.24
C CYS A 60 7.42 -1.77 6.26
N ILE A 61 6.36 -2.44 5.83
CA ILE A 61 5.27 -2.88 6.71
C ILE A 61 5.16 -4.40 6.63
N ALA A 62 5.40 -5.07 7.77
CA ALA A 62 5.20 -6.52 7.87
C ALA A 62 3.74 -6.82 8.23
N ILE A 63 3.14 -7.73 7.49
CA ILE A 63 1.77 -8.18 7.69
C ILE A 63 1.77 -9.70 7.76
N ASP A 64 1.15 -10.25 8.80
CA ASP A 64 0.99 -11.70 8.94
C ASP A 64 0.19 -12.26 7.75
N MET A 65 0.61 -13.44 7.30
CA MET A 65 0.16 -14.11 6.08
C MET A 65 -1.36 -14.06 5.86
N GLY A 66 -2.17 -14.36 6.89
CA GLY A 66 -3.62 -14.38 6.76
C GLY A 66 -4.24 -13.01 6.45
N TYR A 67 -3.77 -11.96 7.13
CA TYR A 67 -4.23 -10.59 6.86
C TYR A 67 -3.69 -10.04 5.53
N HIS A 68 -2.43 -10.39 5.21
CA HIS A 68 -1.82 -10.02 3.94
C HIS A 68 -2.62 -10.56 2.76
N ASP A 69 -2.91 -11.86 2.76
CA ASP A 69 -3.56 -12.53 1.63
C ASP A 69 -5.01 -12.07 1.44
N THR A 70 -5.66 -11.59 2.50
CA THR A 70 -6.97 -10.93 2.42
C THR A 70 -6.85 -9.51 1.87
N MET A 71 -5.86 -8.73 2.32
CA MET A 71 -5.68 -7.32 1.92
C MET A 71 -5.18 -7.19 0.48
N PHE A 72 -4.29 -8.09 0.05
CA PHE A 72 -3.61 -8.10 -1.24
C PHE A 72 -3.95 -9.37 -2.03
N ALA A 73 -5.24 -9.64 -2.20
CA ALA A 73 -5.75 -10.86 -2.85
C ALA A 73 -5.27 -11.05 -4.30
N SER A 74 -4.79 -10.00 -4.95
CA SER A 74 -4.19 -10.06 -6.29
C SER A 74 -2.75 -10.62 -6.27
N SER A 75 -2.11 -10.74 -5.09
CA SER A 75 -0.79 -11.36 -5.00
C SER A 75 -0.89 -12.86 -5.30
N GLU A 76 0.10 -13.41 -6.00
CA GLU A 76 0.14 -14.82 -6.39
C GLU A 76 -0.01 -15.80 -5.21
N LEU A 77 0.42 -15.37 -4.04
CA LEU A 77 0.40 -16.17 -2.81
C LEU A 77 -1.01 -16.39 -2.25
N ALA A 78 -1.99 -15.63 -2.70
CA ALA A 78 -3.41 -15.80 -2.32
C ALA A 78 -4.04 -17.10 -2.85
N LYS A 79 -3.34 -17.90 -3.68
CA LYS A 79 -3.82 -19.23 -4.15
C LYS A 79 -3.71 -20.32 -3.10
N THR A 80 -3.14 -20.06 -1.95
CA THR A 80 -3.07 -21.02 -0.86
C THR A 80 -4.39 -21.08 -0.08
N LEU A 81 -5.35 -21.89 -0.58
CA LEU A 81 -6.44 -22.58 0.17
C LEU A 81 -7.41 -21.76 1.04
N GLN A 82 -7.40 -20.43 1.05
CA GLN A 82 -8.50 -19.69 1.63
C GLN A 82 -9.57 -19.41 0.56
N GLU A 83 -10.81 -19.78 0.86
CA GLU A 83 -11.97 -19.34 0.10
C GLU A 83 -11.84 -17.84 -0.14
N ARG A 84 -11.97 -17.40 -1.41
CA ARG A 84 -11.99 -15.99 -1.77
C ARG A 84 -13.15 -15.33 -1.04
N VAL A 85 -12.89 -14.82 0.14
CA VAL A 85 -13.83 -13.91 0.79
C VAL A 85 -13.81 -12.64 -0.05
N ASP A 86 -14.91 -12.39 -0.74
CA ASP A 86 -15.12 -11.19 -1.58
C ASP A 86 -15.28 -9.96 -0.66
N ARG A 87 -14.14 -9.52 -0.10
CA ARG A 87 -14.10 -8.33 0.75
C ARG A 87 -13.76 -7.14 -0.11
N SER A 88 -14.50 -6.06 0.07
CA SER A 88 -14.27 -4.77 -0.62
C SER A 88 -12.83 -4.25 -0.45
N VAL A 89 -12.15 -4.60 0.65
CA VAL A 89 -10.75 -4.26 0.89
C VAL A 89 -9.78 -4.86 -0.13
N ALA A 90 -10.07 -6.05 -0.66
CA ALA A 90 -9.19 -6.71 -1.63
C ALA A 90 -9.13 -5.94 -2.96
N ASN A 91 -10.24 -5.33 -3.36
CA ASN A 91 -10.40 -4.63 -4.64
C ASN A 91 -10.10 -3.12 -4.55
N GLY A 92 -10.05 -2.55 -3.34
CA GLY A 92 -9.79 -1.12 -3.15
C GLY A 92 -8.32 -0.75 -3.38
N LEU A 93 -8.04 0.35 -4.06
CA LEU A 93 -6.68 0.92 -4.16
C LEU A 93 -6.17 1.46 -2.82
N LYS A 94 -7.08 1.98 -1.97
CA LYS A 94 -6.73 2.40 -0.61
C LYS A 94 -6.84 1.24 0.36
N LYS A 95 -5.78 1.01 1.11
CA LYS A 95 -5.68 -0.01 2.17
C LYS A 95 -5.44 0.67 3.50
N VAL A 96 -5.80 0.02 4.60
CA VAL A 96 -5.52 0.51 5.94
C VAL A 96 -4.80 -0.58 6.74
N TYR A 97 -3.59 -0.26 7.17
CA TYR A 97 -2.86 -1.04 8.16
C TYR A 97 -3.16 -0.48 9.56
N ILE A 98 -3.42 -1.36 10.51
CA ILE A 98 -3.70 -1.04 11.91
C ILE A 98 -2.75 -1.85 12.78
N GLY A 99 -1.97 -1.18 13.58
CA GLY A 99 -0.98 -1.81 14.45
C GLY A 99 -0.62 -0.91 15.63
N SER A 100 0.29 -1.39 16.46
CA SER A 100 0.75 -0.70 17.67
C SER A 100 2.26 -0.40 17.59
N PRO A 101 2.73 0.35 16.57
CA PRO A 101 4.15 0.66 16.44
C PRO A 101 4.58 1.68 17.48
N TYR A 102 5.70 1.41 18.14
CA TYR A 102 6.37 2.39 19.00
C TYR A 102 6.92 3.56 18.16
N SER A 103 7.54 3.24 17.02
CA SER A 103 8.09 4.22 16.07
C SER A 103 7.86 3.76 14.64
N LEU A 104 7.93 4.71 13.71
CA LEU A 104 7.88 4.48 12.28
C LEU A 104 9.12 5.12 11.64
N ALA A 105 9.76 4.42 10.72
CA ALA A 105 10.89 4.93 9.94
C ALA A 105 10.48 5.68 8.68
N PHE A 106 9.19 5.87 8.47
CA PHE A 106 8.59 6.51 7.30
C PHE A 106 7.48 7.48 7.72
N GLN A 107 7.10 8.36 6.81
CA GLN A 107 6.10 9.39 6.98
C GLN A 107 5.11 9.41 5.81
N VAL A 108 4.12 10.32 5.88
CA VAL A 108 3.20 10.56 4.76
C VAL A 108 3.99 11.03 3.54
N GLY A 109 3.72 10.44 2.39
CA GLY A 109 4.43 10.69 1.13
C GLY A 109 5.55 9.68 0.84
N ASP A 110 5.98 8.89 1.83
CA ASP A 110 7.01 7.88 1.61
C ASP A 110 6.45 6.61 0.96
N PRO A 111 7.18 5.98 0.05
CA PRO A 111 6.89 4.63 -0.39
C PRO A 111 7.22 3.63 0.72
N VAL A 112 6.46 2.55 0.75
CA VAL A 112 6.67 1.43 1.68
C VAL A 112 6.50 0.10 0.95
N PHE A 113 7.37 -0.85 1.25
CA PHE A 113 7.20 -2.23 0.85
C PHE A 113 6.23 -2.96 1.78
N ILE A 114 5.48 -3.87 1.22
CA ILE A 114 4.60 -4.78 1.97
C ILE A 114 5.30 -6.13 2.07
N TYR A 115 5.70 -6.47 3.29
CA TYR A 115 6.34 -7.73 3.61
C TYR A 115 5.33 -8.72 4.19
N ARG A 116 5.09 -9.79 3.46
CA ARG A 116 4.26 -10.90 3.91
C ARG A 116 5.05 -11.77 4.87
N LYS A 117 4.68 -11.75 6.13
CA LYS A 117 5.31 -12.59 7.15
C LYS A 117 4.64 -13.96 7.18
N PHE A 118 5.41 -14.99 6.91
CA PHE A 118 4.94 -16.36 6.98
C PHE A 118 4.75 -16.80 8.43
N THR A 119 3.53 -17.22 8.76
CA THR A 119 3.13 -17.68 10.10
C THR A 119 2.70 -19.15 10.10
N GLY A 120 2.84 -19.86 8.98
CA GLY A 120 2.49 -21.28 8.86
C GLY A 120 3.55 -22.21 9.44
N THR A 121 3.18 -23.48 9.60
CA THR A 121 4.04 -24.53 10.17
C THR A 121 4.80 -25.34 9.13
N GLN A 122 4.37 -25.32 7.85
CA GLN A 122 4.98 -26.12 6.80
C GLN A 122 5.84 -25.29 5.86
N GLY A 123 7.11 -25.68 5.69
CA GLY A 123 8.08 -25.07 4.79
C GLY A 123 9.12 -24.20 5.49
N ARG A 124 10.00 -23.59 4.70
CA ARG A 124 11.10 -22.75 5.21
C ARG A 124 10.65 -21.29 5.30
N PRO A 125 10.51 -20.71 6.50
CA PRO A 125 10.01 -19.35 6.68
C PRO A 125 10.75 -18.29 5.85
N GLY A 126 12.07 -18.41 5.71
CA GLY A 126 12.90 -17.45 4.97
C GLY A 126 12.61 -17.39 3.46
N TYR A 127 12.05 -18.45 2.87
CA TYR A 127 11.64 -18.44 1.46
C TYR A 127 10.16 -18.10 1.27
N LYS A 128 9.33 -18.30 2.30
CA LYS A 128 7.89 -18.04 2.25
C LYS A 128 7.52 -16.65 2.75
N SER A 129 8.40 -16.02 3.52
CA SER A 129 8.28 -14.61 3.89
C SER A 129 8.94 -13.75 2.81
N CYS A 130 8.23 -12.78 2.28
CA CYS A 130 8.71 -12.01 1.12
C CYS A 130 8.03 -10.64 1.01
N ILE A 131 8.71 -9.73 0.34
CA ILE A 131 8.08 -8.51 -0.17
C ILE A 131 7.28 -8.89 -1.42
N THR A 132 6.02 -8.48 -1.46
CA THR A 132 5.07 -8.82 -2.53
C THR A 132 4.62 -7.62 -3.33
N SER A 133 4.64 -6.44 -2.71
CA SER A 133 3.98 -5.24 -3.21
C SER A 133 4.66 -4.00 -2.69
N TYR A 134 4.32 -2.85 -3.28
CA TYR A 134 4.70 -1.54 -2.77
C TYR A 134 3.50 -0.59 -2.79
N CYS A 135 3.49 0.31 -1.83
CA CYS A 135 2.43 1.29 -1.59
C CYS A 135 3.05 2.66 -1.33
N LEU A 136 2.22 3.71 -1.38
CA LEU A 136 2.57 5.02 -0.86
C LEU A 136 1.78 5.29 0.41
N VAL A 137 2.41 5.86 1.43
CA VAL A 137 1.75 6.28 2.68
C VAL A 137 0.98 7.57 2.42
N THR A 138 -0.35 7.53 2.55
CA THR A 138 -1.20 8.70 2.33
C THR A 138 -1.69 9.35 3.63
N ARG A 139 -1.65 8.61 4.74
CA ARG A 139 -2.09 9.10 6.05
C ARG A 139 -1.50 8.27 7.18
N ILE A 140 -1.10 8.92 8.27
CA ILE A 140 -0.72 8.27 9.53
C ILE A 140 -1.51 8.97 10.64
N GLU A 141 -2.28 8.19 11.42
CA GLU A 141 -3.04 8.68 12.56
C GLU A 141 -2.70 7.91 13.82
N ARG A 142 -2.27 8.60 14.84
CA ARG A 142 -2.16 8.04 16.19
C ARG A 142 -3.52 8.07 16.85
N ILE A 143 -4.08 6.88 17.10
CA ILE A 143 -5.40 6.72 17.70
C ILE A 143 -5.30 6.70 19.23
N LYS A 144 -4.28 5.97 19.74
CA LYS A 144 -3.94 5.91 21.18
C LYS A 144 -2.43 5.95 21.35
N THR A 145 -1.99 6.49 22.46
CA THR A 145 -0.57 6.51 22.85
C THR A 145 -0.45 6.35 24.35
N ARG A 146 0.25 5.31 24.80
CA ARG A 146 0.47 4.97 26.22
C ARG A 146 -0.85 4.95 27.00
N GLY A 147 -1.87 4.31 26.47
CA GLY A 147 -3.22 4.20 27.07
C GLY A 147 -4.08 5.46 26.92
N ARG A 148 -3.51 6.60 26.50
CA ARG A 148 -4.29 7.83 26.26
C ARG A 148 -4.98 7.78 24.91
N GLU A 149 -6.28 7.98 24.91
CA GLU A 149 -7.07 8.13 23.70
C GLU A 149 -6.84 9.52 23.08
N LEU A 150 -6.42 9.53 21.79
CA LEU A 150 -6.27 10.73 20.98
C LEU A 150 -7.44 10.90 20.01
N MET A 151 -8.16 9.82 19.76
CA MET A 151 -9.30 9.77 18.85
C MET A 151 -10.37 8.83 19.40
N SER A 152 -11.66 9.19 19.32
CA SER A 152 -12.74 8.30 19.72
C SER A 152 -12.88 7.09 18.79
N TYR A 153 -13.52 6.01 19.31
CA TYR A 153 -13.78 4.82 18.48
C TYR A 153 -14.62 5.13 17.23
N GLU A 154 -15.61 6.01 17.35
CA GLU A 154 -16.48 6.40 16.24
C GLU A 154 -15.69 7.13 15.13
N GLN A 155 -14.77 8.01 15.52
CA GLN A 155 -13.89 8.72 14.57
C GLN A 155 -12.93 7.74 13.89
N TYR A 156 -12.30 6.86 14.67
CA TYR A 156 -11.43 5.78 14.20
C TYR A 156 -12.15 4.88 13.19
N ARG A 157 -13.35 4.38 13.55
CA ARG A 157 -14.16 3.53 12.67
C ARG A 157 -14.57 4.23 11.38
N ARG A 158 -14.89 5.53 11.44
CA ARG A 158 -15.24 6.35 10.27
C ARG A 158 -14.07 6.48 9.29
N ILE A 159 -12.86 6.71 9.80
CA ILE A 159 -11.66 6.81 8.95
C ILE A 159 -11.36 5.49 8.24
N ILE A 160 -11.52 4.38 8.94
CA ILE A 160 -11.29 3.05 8.36
C ILE A 160 -12.27 2.78 7.21
N GLY A 161 -13.55 3.03 7.40
CA GLY A 161 -14.58 2.69 6.42
C GLY A 161 -14.51 1.20 6.05
N ASN A 162 -14.46 0.89 4.75
CA ASN A 162 -14.40 -0.48 4.21
C ASN A 162 -12.97 -0.89 3.80
N LYS A 163 -11.94 -0.19 4.30
CA LYS A 163 -10.53 -0.38 3.87
C LYS A 163 -9.76 -1.38 4.74
N SER A 164 -10.34 -1.90 5.81
CA SER A 164 -9.70 -2.82 6.75
C SER A 164 -10.05 -4.28 6.48
N VAL A 165 -9.11 -5.17 6.78
CA VAL A 165 -9.32 -6.63 6.81
C VAL A 165 -10.02 -7.09 8.10
N PHE A 166 -10.02 -6.26 9.15
CA PHE A 166 -10.64 -6.56 10.43
C PHE A 166 -12.14 -6.34 10.39
N THR A 167 -12.88 -7.21 11.07
CA THR A 167 -14.29 -7.03 11.36
C THR A 167 -14.51 -5.89 12.37
N ASP A 168 -15.74 -5.38 12.49
CA ASP A 168 -16.07 -4.33 13.46
C ASP A 168 -15.77 -4.75 14.90
N GLN A 169 -15.99 -6.04 15.23
CA GLN A 169 -15.68 -6.58 16.55
C GLN A 169 -14.17 -6.59 16.81
N GLU A 170 -13.36 -7.07 15.86
CA GLU A 170 -11.90 -7.06 15.97
C GLU A 170 -11.32 -5.64 16.07
N LEU A 171 -11.92 -4.67 15.35
CA LEU A 171 -11.55 -3.26 15.45
C LEU A 171 -11.84 -2.68 16.85
N LEU A 172 -12.99 -3.01 17.41
CA LEU A 172 -13.37 -2.59 18.76
C LEU A 172 -12.45 -3.23 19.81
N GLU A 173 -12.19 -4.53 19.71
CA GLU A 173 -11.27 -5.23 20.60
C GLU A 173 -9.87 -4.61 20.57
N LYS A 174 -9.32 -4.37 19.36
CA LYS A 174 -8.03 -3.69 19.21
C LYS A 174 -8.03 -2.29 19.83
N TYR A 175 -9.11 -1.54 19.67
CA TYR A 175 -9.25 -0.22 20.26
C TYR A 175 -9.25 -0.29 21.80
N ILE A 176 -9.95 -1.27 22.39
CA ILE A 176 -10.04 -1.40 23.85
C ILE A 176 -8.72 -1.86 24.46
N ILE A 177 -8.10 -2.91 23.91
CA ILE A 177 -6.99 -3.60 24.57
C ILE A 177 -5.61 -2.95 24.28
N SER A 178 -5.48 -2.12 23.22
CA SER A 178 -4.18 -1.58 22.86
C SER A 178 -3.86 -0.30 23.61
N ASP A 179 -2.69 -0.22 24.22
CA ASP A 179 -2.16 1.02 24.81
C ASP A 179 -1.66 1.98 23.73
N ASP A 180 -1.04 1.46 22.69
CA ASP A 180 -0.66 2.19 21.49
C ASP A 180 -1.44 1.66 20.29
N LEU A 181 -2.04 2.55 19.51
CA LEU A 181 -2.78 2.19 18.31
C LEU A 181 -2.57 3.23 17.21
N THR A 182 -2.13 2.78 16.06
CA THR A 182 -1.84 3.63 14.90
C THR A 182 -2.52 3.08 13.67
N LEU A 183 -3.13 3.97 12.90
CA LEU A 183 -3.69 3.71 11.58
C LEU A 183 -2.76 4.30 10.51
N ILE A 184 -2.43 3.50 9.50
CA ILE A 184 -1.65 3.93 8.33
C ILE A 184 -2.50 3.66 7.10
N GLU A 185 -2.87 4.72 6.38
CA GLU A 185 -3.55 4.59 5.09
C GLU A 185 -2.51 4.50 3.98
N LEU A 186 -2.70 3.53 3.11
CA LEU A 186 -1.81 3.19 2.02
C LEU A 186 -2.53 3.30 0.68
N LEU A 187 -1.91 3.92 -0.30
CA LEU A 187 -2.31 3.82 -1.69
C LEU A 187 -1.51 2.69 -2.34
N TYR A 188 -2.20 1.67 -2.83
CA TYR A 188 -1.61 0.48 -3.41
C TYR A 188 -1.15 0.75 -4.83
N TYR A 189 0.16 0.73 -5.06
CA TYR A 189 0.76 1.03 -6.37
C TYR A 189 0.87 -0.20 -7.24
N GLY A 190 1.23 -1.35 -6.68
CA GLY A 190 1.33 -2.57 -7.45
C GLY A 190 1.89 -3.76 -6.66
N PHE A 191 1.80 -4.94 -7.28
CA PHE A 191 2.48 -6.15 -6.82
C PHE A 191 3.53 -6.58 -7.85
N PHE A 192 4.48 -7.36 -7.41
CA PHE A 192 5.61 -7.76 -8.24
C PHE A 192 5.25 -8.79 -9.33
N GLY A 193 4.08 -9.39 -9.25
CA GLY A 193 3.62 -10.40 -10.19
C GLY A 193 4.04 -11.82 -9.82
N ALA A 194 3.57 -12.76 -10.62
CA ALA A 194 3.79 -14.18 -10.38
C ALA A 194 5.29 -14.52 -10.44
N GLY A 195 5.79 -15.17 -9.38
CA GLY A 195 7.19 -15.63 -9.30
C GLY A 195 8.21 -14.55 -8.93
N ASN A 196 7.81 -13.28 -8.84
CA ASN A 196 8.74 -12.14 -8.65
C ASN A 196 8.82 -11.64 -7.20
N ASN A 197 8.17 -12.33 -6.25
CA ASN A 197 8.22 -11.93 -4.85
C ASN A 197 9.63 -12.03 -4.29
N VAL A 198 10.11 -10.96 -3.62
CA VAL A 198 11.46 -10.88 -3.09
C VAL A 198 11.51 -11.51 -1.70
N ASN A 199 12.06 -12.72 -1.59
CA ASN A 199 12.06 -13.48 -0.35
C ASN A 199 13.08 -12.96 0.67
N TRP A 200 12.89 -13.34 1.96
CA TRP A 200 13.74 -12.90 3.05
C TRP A 200 15.21 -13.31 2.88
N VAL A 201 15.48 -14.49 2.28
CA VAL A 201 16.86 -14.96 2.06
C VAL A 201 17.59 -14.02 1.10
N TRP A 202 16.93 -13.63 0.00
CA TRP A 202 17.48 -12.66 -0.94
C TRP A 202 17.72 -11.30 -0.26
N LEU A 203 16.73 -10.79 0.48
CA LEU A 203 16.84 -9.51 1.20
C LEU A 203 18.06 -9.50 2.13
N LYS A 204 18.27 -10.60 2.88
CA LYS A 204 19.41 -10.75 3.77
C LYS A 204 20.73 -10.79 3.03
N ASN A 205 20.81 -11.54 1.93
CA ASN A 205 22.03 -11.72 1.15
C ASN A 205 22.44 -10.49 0.34
N ASN A 206 21.54 -9.54 0.16
CA ASN A 206 21.74 -8.31 -0.61
C ASN A 206 21.71 -7.04 0.27
N ASP A 207 21.94 -7.16 1.57
CA ASP A 207 21.96 -6.05 2.53
C ASP A 207 20.66 -5.21 2.56
N CYS A 208 19.53 -5.86 2.21
CA CYS A 208 18.20 -5.26 2.23
C CYS A 208 17.35 -5.71 3.43
N TRP A 209 18.00 -6.30 4.46
CA TRP A 209 17.36 -6.67 5.72
C TRP A 209 18.11 -6.14 6.91
N PRO A 210 17.74 -4.95 7.47
CA PRO A 210 18.49 -4.26 8.52
C PRO A 210 18.53 -4.97 9.89
N GLY A 211 17.80 -6.06 10.07
CA GLY A 211 17.82 -6.83 11.32
C GLY A 211 16.98 -6.27 12.46
N THR A 212 16.31 -5.15 12.28
CA THR A 212 15.35 -4.54 13.23
C THR A 212 13.92 -4.94 12.92
N HIS A 213 12.93 -4.38 13.62
CA HIS A 213 11.52 -4.58 13.26
C HIS A 213 11.20 -3.86 11.94
N PRO A 214 10.46 -4.48 11.00
CA PRO A 214 10.20 -3.90 9.67
C PRO A 214 9.64 -2.48 9.67
N LEU A 215 8.77 -2.11 10.60
CA LEU A 215 8.27 -0.73 10.72
C LEU A 215 9.35 0.32 11.01
N ASN A 216 10.54 -0.12 11.42
CA ASN A 216 11.72 0.70 11.68
C ASN A 216 12.75 0.60 10.54
N PHE A 217 12.45 -0.11 9.44
CA PHE A 217 13.31 -0.14 8.26
C PHE A 217 13.25 1.19 7.53
N ARG A 218 14.43 1.69 7.19
CA ARG A 218 14.63 2.80 6.27
C ARG A 218 15.57 2.32 5.17
N TYR A 219 15.01 1.92 4.07
CA TYR A 219 15.76 1.57 2.88
C TYR A 219 16.30 2.84 2.24
N SER A 220 17.57 2.82 1.82
CA SER A 220 18.11 3.87 0.94
C SER A 220 17.44 3.79 -0.44
N ARG A 221 17.59 4.84 -1.25
CA ARG A 221 17.13 4.84 -2.63
C ARG A 221 17.69 3.65 -3.42
N GLU A 222 18.98 3.35 -3.27
CA GLU A 222 19.62 2.21 -3.95
C GLU A 222 19.02 0.87 -3.52
N GLN A 223 18.72 0.68 -2.25
CA GLN A 223 18.07 -0.53 -1.76
C GLN A 223 16.63 -0.64 -2.29
N PHE A 224 15.92 0.48 -2.34
CA PHE A 224 14.57 0.54 -2.89
C PHE A 224 14.57 0.13 -4.36
N ASP A 225 15.43 0.72 -5.18
CA ASP A 225 15.55 0.42 -6.60
C ASP A 225 15.95 -1.05 -6.84
N ARG A 226 16.90 -1.60 -6.06
CA ARG A 226 17.30 -3.02 -6.16
C ARG A 226 16.16 -3.98 -5.83
N ILE A 227 15.35 -3.67 -4.81
CA ILE A 227 14.20 -4.51 -4.45
C ILE A 227 13.13 -4.45 -5.55
N LEU A 228 12.85 -3.28 -6.12
CA LEU A 228 11.93 -3.14 -7.25
C LEU A 228 12.42 -3.94 -8.47
N GLN A 229 13.71 -3.86 -8.81
CA GLN A 229 14.31 -4.58 -9.93
C GLN A 229 14.25 -6.10 -9.72
N GLU A 230 14.60 -6.61 -8.53
CA GLU A 230 14.44 -8.03 -8.19
C GLU A 230 12.96 -8.46 -8.30
N GLY A 231 12.04 -7.59 -7.90
CA GLY A 231 10.60 -7.76 -8.08
C GLY A 231 10.10 -7.62 -9.52
N ASN A 232 11.01 -7.52 -10.51
CA ASN A 232 10.73 -7.35 -11.93
C ASN A 232 9.90 -6.09 -12.25
N VAL A 233 10.06 -5.03 -11.45
CA VAL A 233 9.46 -3.72 -11.68
C VAL A 233 10.45 -2.86 -12.44
N ASN A 234 10.04 -2.33 -13.61
CA ASN A 234 10.85 -1.35 -14.33
C ASN A 234 10.79 0.00 -13.59
N VAL A 235 11.90 0.35 -12.94
CA VAL A 235 12.02 1.55 -12.09
C VAL A 235 11.73 2.82 -12.88
N GLU A 236 12.22 2.92 -14.13
CA GLU A 236 11.99 4.09 -15.00
C GLU A 236 10.52 4.31 -15.36
N ASN A 237 9.69 3.25 -15.28
CA ASN A 237 8.25 3.35 -15.50
C ASN A 237 7.48 3.75 -14.25
N VAL A 238 8.08 3.64 -13.07
CA VAL A 238 7.44 3.91 -11.77
C VAL A 238 7.92 5.23 -11.20
N ILE A 239 9.22 5.52 -11.30
CA ILE A 239 9.83 6.72 -10.76
C ILE A 239 10.06 7.70 -11.89
N VAL A 240 9.55 8.91 -11.75
CA VAL A 240 9.59 9.96 -12.79
C VAL A 240 9.91 11.33 -12.19
N ASP A 241 10.51 12.19 -13.03
CA ASP A 241 10.85 13.57 -12.70
C ASP A 241 9.60 14.44 -12.55
#